data_5891d071dc5ad3788f18beaae900e8e9
#
_entry.id   5891d071dc5ad3788f18beaae900e8e9
#
_cell.length_a   1.000
_cell.length_b   1.000
_cell.length_c   1.000
_cell.angle_alpha   90.00
_cell.angle_beta   90.00
_cell.angle_gamma   90.00
#
_symmetry.space_group_name_H-M   'P 1'
#
loop_
_entity.id
_entity.type
_entity.pdbx_description
1 polymer ?
#
loop_
_entity_poly.entity_id
_entity_poly.type
_entity_poly.pdbx_seq_one_letter_code
_entity_poly.pdbx_strand_id
1 'polypeptide(L)'
;DMSQRCAVSIGKAATGFSAENLTIENTYKYLGDGSLSNESCDALRNDAENTLYVNVRILGYQDTLCANAGTQYYYKCYIAGNVDFIYGNEPRAFFNDCKLVFRYSAAKNSGYVCAPKTGADATYGLTFYKCRVLSETGCSGSRYYLARPWGADAYITWIDCYMGKILRANTANPYSDMSGNPAAGARFFEFGSFGPGYAINVNRRQISSAKAEEMTTTGYLGWDPYTIVAMIGGRYVGTVNTGIENKFVEKEYVSDTYSGMEGDDTGLDKYVLEGYAQSGKTTGGGLLMESSKDYYTAGSAEEFLQAIQSIKASGRPSVLELTSDIALGTNEVEGFENYKAFITAHKLAPLTHPTLIQTGVSMLKLQDMSNLTIYSKNGAKITHTCIDITGSSNIIIRNIEFDEIWEWDDATEGAYDRNDWDYMTIEKGSSNIWIDHCTFYKAYDGVIDVKTPVDSSNVTISWCEFLPASEDSVFFDTMMNAMKENPDNYPYYKHLLDAGMTDQQIYNYAYGQKKTHLLGQSDTDTSAKNITVTLANNYYKDSMDRMPRLRFGTAHVYNCIMDAQDLRNMRLDIQNTVGSAFSQKIVSNGASSNCGAH
;
A
#
# COMPACT_ATOMS: atom_id res chain seq x y z
N ASP A 1 31.68 23.18 14.18
CA ASP A 1 32.03 21.95 13.51
C ASP A 1 30.72 21.23 13.07
N MET A 2 30.58 21.00 11.78
CA MET A 2 29.37 20.35 11.20
C MET A 2 29.13 18.95 11.79
N SER A 3 30.19 18.22 12.19
CA SER A 3 30.07 16.93 12.85
C SER A 3 29.31 16.97 14.18
N GLN A 4 29.25 18.13 14.81
CA GLN A 4 28.52 18.30 16.09
C GLN A 4 27.03 18.60 15.92
N ARG A 5 26.54 18.72 14.68
CA ARG A 5 25.13 18.99 14.37
C ARG A 5 24.39 17.79 13.83
N CYS A 6 25.08 16.65 13.74
CA CYS A 6 24.50 15.39 13.25
C CYS A 6 23.83 14.61 14.38
N ALA A 7 22.68 14.00 14.12
CA ALA A 7 22.15 13.01 15.04
C ALA A 7 23.01 11.75 15.07
N VAL A 8 23.49 11.31 13.90
CA VAL A 8 24.43 10.18 13.76
C VAL A 8 25.55 10.57 12.80
N SER A 9 26.80 10.33 13.19
CA SER A 9 27.98 10.54 12.34
C SER A 9 28.81 9.26 12.22
N ILE A 10 29.00 8.80 10.98
CA ILE A 10 29.80 7.63 10.63
C ILE A 10 31.16 8.13 10.13
N GLY A 11 32.17 8.04 10.98
CA GLY A 11 33.51 8.53 10.67
C GLY A 11 34.32 7.62 9.75
N LYS A 12 35.38 8.12 9.14
CA LYS A 12 36.22 7.42 8.15
C LYS A 12 36.73 6.04 8.61
N ALA A 13 36.89 5.85 9.92
CA ALA A 13 37.37 4.58 10.47
C ALA A 13 36.32 3.46 10.48
N ALA A 14 35.05 3.79 10.22
CA ALA A 14 33.92 2.86 10.24
C ALA A 14 33.65 2.22 8.86
N THR A 15 34.72 1.88 8.12
CA THR A 15 34.60 1.18 6.84
C THR A 15 33.80 -0.11 6.99
N GLY A 16 32.85 -0.33 6.09
CA GLY A 16 31.95 -1.50 6.13
C GLY A 16 30.79 -1.34 7.13
N PHE A 17 30.53 -0.14 7.64
CA PHE A 17 29.37 0.10 8.51
C PHE A 17 28.06 -0.22 7.77
N SER A 18 27.14 -0.84 8.49
CA SER A 18 25.79 -1.08 7.98
C SER A 18 24.71 -0.74 8.99
N ALA A 19 23.59 -0.31 8.49
CA ALA A 19 22.36 -0.06 9.26
C ALA A 19 21.14 -0.55 8.49
N GLU A 20 20.19 -1.14 9.21
CA GLU A 20 18.96 -1.62 8.61
C GLU A 20 17.76 -1.49 9.53
N ASN A 21 16.57 -1.29 8.93
CA ASN A 21 15.28 -1.30 9.61
C ASN A 21 15.20 -0.34 10.81
N LEU A 22 15.76 0.86 10.69
CA LEU A 22 15.74 1.87 11.75
C LEU A 22 15.44 3.27 11.22
N THR A 23 15.09 4.17 12.12
CA THR A 23 14.90 5.60 11.83
C THR A 23 16.00 6.41 12.49
N ILE A 24 16.61 7.30 11.70
CA ILE A 24 17.54 8.33 12.15
C ILE A 24 16.87 9.68 11.89
N GLU A 25 16.56 10.42 12.93
CA GLU A 25 15.89 11.73 12.81
C GLU A 25 16.65 12.82 13.53
N ASN A 26 16.82 13.95 12.86
CA ASN A 26 17.21 15.19 13.50
C ASN A 26 16.01 16.14 13.59
N THR A 27 15.51 16.31 14.80
CA THR A 27 14.34 17.15 15.11
C THR A 27 14.72 18.60 15.39
N TYR A 28 16.01 18.93 15.37
CA TYR A 28 16.49 20.29 15.63
C TYR A 28 15.85 21.27 14.63
N LYS A 29 15.28 22.35 15.17
CA LYS A 29 14.64 23.45 14.44
C LYS A 29 13.28 23.18 13.80
N TYR A 30 12.66 22.10 14.10
CA TYR A 30 11.24 22.02 13.88
C TYR A 30 10.50 22.65 15.07
N LEU A 31 10.54 23.97 15.17
CA LEU A 31 9.85 24.70 16.24
C LEU A 31 8.40 25.04 15.87
N GLY A 32 8.01 24.87 14.61
CA GLY A 32 6.65 25.15 14.14
C GLY A 32 6.22 26.63 14.19
N ASP A 33 7.09 27.50 14.68
CA ASP A 33 6.81 28.94 14.89
C ASP A 33 7.26 29.84 13.75
N GLY A 34 7.79 29.26 12.68
CA GLY A 34 8.28 30.01 11.52
C GLY A 34 9.62 30.75 11.76
N SER A 35 10.21 30.62 12.92
CA SER A 35 11.47 31.31 13.29
C SER A 35 12.73 30.62 12.77
N LEU A 36 12.58 29.58 11.94
CA LEU A 36 13.67 28.75 11.43
C LEU A 36 14.62 29.57 10.53
N SER A 37 15.67 30.06 11.11
CA SER A 37 16.80 30.53 10.35
C SER A 37 17.50 29.38 9.61
N ASN A 38 18.29 29.72 8.58
CA ASN A 38 18.96 28.81 7.64
C ASN A 38 20.01 27.86 8.26
N GLU A 39 19.80 27.32 9.44
CA GLU A 39 20.77 26.41 10.03
C GLU A 39 20.59 25.00 9.53
N SER A 40 21.64 24.44 8.98
CA SER A 40 21.71 23.05 8.53
C SER A 40 21.89 22.09 9.72
N CYS A 41 21.17 20.96 9.71
CA CYS A 41 21.28 19.94 10.75
C CYS A 41 21.11 18.55 10.14
N ASP A 42 22.20 17.79 10.11
CA ASP A 42 22.20 16.45 9.56
C ASP A 42 21.45 15.48 10.48
N ALA A 43 20.60 14.63 9.93
CA ALA A 43 20.19 13.43 10.61
C ALA A 43 21.33 12.39 10.55
N LEU A 44 21.90 12.20 9.37
CA LEU A 44 23.01 11.27 9.15
C LEU A 44 24.14 11.98 8.38
N ARG A 45 25.36 11.86 8.88
CA ARG A 45 26.58 12.16 8.15
C ARG A 45 27.40 10.89 7.95
N ASN A 46 27.85 10.63 6.71
CA ASN A 46 28.75 9.53 6.41
C ASN A 46 30.03 9.99 5.71
N ASP A 47 31.15 9.64 6.33
CA ASP A 47 32.52 9.86 5.81
C ASP A 47 33.25 8.54 5.54
N ALA A 48 32.61 7.37 5.77
CA ALA A 48 33.23 6.06 5.70
C ALA A 48 33.05 5.39 4.34
N GLU A 49 33.98 4.49 4.02
CA GLU A 49 33.92 3.66 2.82
C GLU A 49 33.04 2.42 3.00
N ASN A 50 32.46 1.95 1.90
CA ASN A 50 31.71 0.69 1.81
C ASN A 50 30.56 0.60 2.82
N THR A 51 29.80 1.67 2.97
CA THR A 51 28.69 1.69 3.91
C THR A 51 27.36 1.29 3.26
N LEU A 52 26.54 0.60 4.04
CA LEU A 52 25.26 0.02 3.59
C LEU A 52 24.12 0.46 4.49
N TYR A 53 23.05 0.98 3.86
CA TYR A 53 21.82 1.35 4.53
C TYR A 53 20.65 0.65 3.85
N VAL A 54 19.92 -0.20 4.58
CA VAL A 54 18.80 -1.00 4.06
C VAL A 54 17.52 -0.66 4.83
N ASN A 55 16.50 -0.19 4.14
CA ASN A 55 15.22 0.18 4.74
C ASN A 55 15.39 1.13 5.95
N VAL A 56 16.28 2.13 5.81
CA VAL A 56 16.52 3.14 6.84
C VAL A 56 15.73 4.40 6.52
N ARG A 57 15.02 4.92 7.52
CA ARG A 57 14.37 6.25 7.42
C ARG A 57 15.35 7.32 7.93
N ILE A 58 15.65 8.30 7.09
CA ILE A 58 16.56 9.42 7.41
C ILE A 58 15.74 10.71 7.31
N LEU A 59 15.43 11.30 8.46
CA LEU A 59 14.45 12.36 8.59
C LEU A 59 15.08 13.64 9.13
N GLY A 60 14.85 14.74 8.44
CA GLY A 60 15.31 16.08 8.83
C GLY A 60 14.58 17.16 8.06
N TYR A 61 15.22 18.28 7.89
CA TYR A 61 14.74 19.40 7.05
C TYR A 61 15.84 19.85 6.10
N GLN A 62 16.52 20.96 6.37
CA GLN A 62 17.66 21.37 5.57
C GLN A 62 18.86 20.49 5.89
N ASP A 63 19.56 20.02 4.86
CA ASP A 63 20.80 19.23 4.98
C ASP A 63 20.62 17.90 5.74
N THR A 64 19.56 17.15 5.48
CA THR A 64 19.19 15.92 6.23
C THR A 64 20.24 14.82 6.18
N LEU A 65 20.76 14.52 4.98
CA LEU A 65 21.76 13.47 4.74
C LEU A 65 23.02 14.09 4.14
N CYS A 66 24.10 14.08 4.91
CA CYS A 66 25.44 14.39 4.44
C CYS A 66 26.16 13.13 3.96
N ALA A 67 26.02 12.78 2.68
CA ALA A 67 26.80 11.73 2.03
C ALA A 67 28.19 12.27 1.68
N ASN A 68 29.03 12.61 2.69
CA ASN A 68 30.15 13.51 2.56
C ASN A 68 31.33 12.94 1.78
N ALA A 69 31.70 11.71 2.04
CA ALA A 69 32.84 11.03 1.41
C ALA A 69 32.65 9.50 1.44
N GLY A 70 33.55 8.80 0.75
CA GLY A 70 33.52 7.33 0.66
C GLY A 70 32.46 6.80 -0.29
N THR A 71 32.36 5.48 -0.36
CA THR A 71 31.39 4.77 -1.19
C THR A 71 30.23 4.29 -0.35
N GLN A 72 29.02 4.65 -0.73
CA GLN A 72 27.82 4.46 0.07
C GLN A 72 26.70 3.84 -0.76
N TYR A 73 25.97 2.89 -0.19
CA TYR A 73 24.83 2.24 -0.82
C TYR A 73 23.58 2.34 0.05
N TYR A 74 22.54 2.92 -0.50
CA TYR A 74 21.23 3.09 0.12
C TYR A 74 20.20 2.26 -0.64
N TYR A 75 19.55 1.29 0.01
CA TYR A 75 18.56 0.42 -0.60
C TYR A 75 17.23 0.52 0.12
N LYS A 76 16.18 0.84 -0.64
CA LYS A 76 14.81 1.02 -0.11
C LYS A 76 14.73 1.98 1.08
N CYS A 77 15.60 2.97 1.11
CA CYS A 77 15.59 3.97 2.18
C CYS A 77 14.52 5.04 1.93
N TYR A 78 13.99 5.57 3.03
CA TYR A 78 13.10 6.72 3.03
C TYR A 78 13.88 7.95 3.53
N ILE A 79 14.13 8.91 2.65
CA ILE A 79 14.95 10.09 2.96
C ILE A 79 14.09 11.33 2.78
N ALA A 80 13.86 12.07 3.86
CA ALA A 80 12.95 13.21 3.86
C ALA A 80 13.57 14.48 4.43
N GLY A 81 13.40 15.56 3.69
CA GLY A 81 13.88 16.90 4.04
C GLY A 81 13.29 17.97 3.13
N ASN A 82 13.80 19.17 3.18
CA ASN A 82 13.33 20.25 2.29
C ASN A 82 14.45 20.87 1.45
N VAL A 83 15.45 21.50 2.03
CA VAL A 83 16.50 22.18 1.29
C VAL A 83 17.80 21.38 1.34
N ASP A 84 18.33 21.04 0.16
CA ASP A 84 19.60 20.33 0.02
C ASP A 84 19.67 19.06 0.88
N PHE A 85 18.54 18.34 0.96
CA PHE A 85 18.41 17.30 1.97
C PHE A 85 19.27 16.06 1.71
N ILE A 86 19.96 15.98 0.55
CA ILE A 86 21.07 15.06 0.28
C ILE A 86 22.24 15.87 -0.26
N TYR A 87 23.36 15.90 0.44
CA TYR A 87 24.50 16.68 0.02
C TYR A 87 25.84 16.01 0.40
N GLY A 88 26.97 16.58 -0.03
CA GLY A 88 28.30 16.10 0.36
C GLY A 88 29.42 16.76 -0.42
N ASN A 89 30.67 16.71 0.12
CA ASN A 89 31.84 17.34 -0.51
C ASN A 89 32.41 16.50 -1.67
N GLU A 90 32.48 15.19 -1.55
CA GLU A 90 32.94 14.27 -2.59
C GLU A 90 32.11 13.00 -2.57
N PRO A 91 30.78 13.13 -2.71
CA PRO A 91 29.89 11.98 -2.54
C PRO A 91 30.04 11.00 -3.68
N ARG A 92 30.19 9.73 -3.35
CA ARG A 92 30.02 8.60 -4.25
C ARG A 92 28.98 7.68 -3.64
N ALA A 93 27.72 8.03 -3.81
CA ALA A 93 26.61 7.36 -3.16
C ALA A 93 25.59 6.87 -4.19
N PHE A 94 25.18 5.62 -4.05
CA PHE A 94 24.21 4.96 -4.89
C PHE A 94 22.93 4.72 -4.11
N PHE A 95 21.85 5.31 -4.59
CA PHE A 95 20.51 5.19 -4.02
C PHE A 95 19.69 4.26 -4.93
N ASN A 96 19.26 3.13 -4.42
CA ASN A 96 18.50 2.14 -5.17
C ASN A 96 17.11 1.97 -4.56
N ASP A 97 16.06 2.20 -5.35
CA ASP A 97 14.65 2.06 -4.96
C ASP A 97 14.30 2.86 -3.69
N CYS A 98 14.90 4.06 -3.57
CA CYS A 98 14.69 4.93 -2.43
C CYS A 98 13.56 5.93 -2.66
N LYS A 99 12.92 6.35 -1.58
CA LYS A 99 11.90 7.38 -1.55
C LYS A 99 12.52 8.68 -1.05
N LEU A 100 12.48 9.70 -1.88
CA LEU A 100 13.10 11.01 -1.66
C LEU A 100 11.98 12.03 -1.49
N VAL A 101 11.70 12.44 -0.26
CA VAL A 101 10.45 13.12 0.08
C VAL A 101 10.68 14.55 0.52
N PHE A 102 10.10 15.51 -0.18
CA PHE A 102 10.07 16.90 0.28
C PHE A 102 9.16 17.04 1.50
N ARG A 103 9.72 17.49 2.63
CA ARG A 103 8.96 17.78 3.85
C ARG A 103 8.40 19.21 3.82
N TYR A 104 7.16 19.32 4.26
CA TYR A 104 6.51 20.60 4.41
C TYR A 104 7.10 21.40 5.58
N SER A 105 7.36 22.69 5.34
CA SER A 105 7.68 23.65 6.37
C SER A 105 6.95 24.96 6.07
N ALA A 106 6.17 25.45 7.02
CA ALA A 106 5.46 26.73 6.89
C ALA A 106 6.44 27.91 6.70
N ALA A 107 7.63 27.81 7.29
CA ALA A 107 8.70 28.83 7.16
C ALA A 107 9.36 28.80 5.77
N LYS A 108 9.33 27.67 5.05
CA LYS A 108 10.10 27.50 3.81
C LYS A 108 9.41 26.51 2.86
N ASN A 109 8.42 26.99 2.13
CA ASN A 109 7.72 26.20 1.11
C ASN A 109 8.54 26.17 -0.20
N SER A 110 9.70 25.51 -0.14
CA SER A 110 10.64 25.31 -1.26
C SER A 110 11.63 24.20 -0.91
N GLY A 111 12.24 23.57 -1.91
CA GLY A 111 13.20 22.52 -1.64
C GLY A 111 14.10 22.14 -2.81
N TYR A 112 15.19 21.47 -2.47
CA TYR A 112 16.11 20.85 -3.41
C TYR A 112 16.42 19.44 -2.88
N VAL A 113 16.28 18.42 -3.73
CA VAL A 113 16.61 17.06 -3.30
C VAL A 113 18.08 16.97 -2.95
N CYS A 114 18.95 17.50 -3.82
CA CYS A 114 20.38 17.39 -3.54
C CYS A 114 21.22 18.63 -3.93
N ALA A 115 22.35 18.73 -3.23
CA ALA A 115 23.37 19.75 -3.46
C ALA A 115 24.78 19.15 -3.33
N PRO A 116 25.29 18.44 -4.35
CA PRO A 116 26.64 17.86 -4.32
C PRO A 116 27.73 18.86 -4.60
N LYS A 117 28.93 18.57 -4.07
CA LYS A 117 30.19 19.24 -4.39
C LYS A 117 31.20 18.19 -4.81
N THR A 118 31.02 17.66 -6.00
CA THR A 118 31.90 16.64 -6.58
C THR A 118 33.12 17.29 -7.22
N GLY A 119 34.30 16.73 -7.05
CA GLY A 119 35.50 17.22 -7.73
C GLY A 119 35.50 16.95 -9.23
N ALA A 120 36.25 17.75 -10.00
CA ALA A 120 36.32 17.64 -11.46
C ALA A 120 36.76 16.26 -11.95
N ASP A 121 37.70 15.64 -11.23
CA ASP A 121 38.28 14.33 -11.58
C ASP A 121 37.43 13.14 -11.12
N ALA A 122 36.34 13.39 -10.40
CA ALA A 122 35.47 12.30 -9.94
C ALA A 122 34.73 11.64 -11.11
N THR A 123 34.88 10.32 -11.20
CA THR A 123 34.21 9.51 -12.24
C THR A 123 32.70 9.47 -12.03
N TYR A 124 32.25 9.50 -10.78
CA TYR A 124 30.85 9.42 -10.36
C TYR A 124 30.57 10.36 -9.20
N GLY A 125 29.30 10.73 -9.03
CA GLY A 125 28.82 11.54 -7.91
C GLY A 125 27.70 10.86 -7.14
N LEU A 126 26.53 11.48 -7.04
CA LEU A 126 25.29 10.87 -6.53
C LEU A 126 24.56 10.16 -7.68
N THR A 127 24.19 8.92 -7.51
CA THR A 127 23.38 8.17 -8.48
C THR A 127 22.11 7.66 -7.83
N PHE A 128 20.98 8.02 -8.43
CA PHE A 128 19.64 7.61 -8.04
C PHE A 128 19.10 6.64 -9.09
N TYR A 129 18.82 5.41 -8.69
CA TYR A 129 18.32 4.35 -9.55
C TYR A 129 16.97 3.85 -9.04
N LYS A 130 15.96 3.89 -9.90
CA LYS A 130 14.57 3.52 -9.56
C LYS A 130 14.01 4.27 -8.34
N CYS A 131 14.56 5.43 -8.01
CA CYS A 131 14.09 6.23 -6.89
C CYS A 131 12.82 7.01 -7.23
N ARG A 132 12.08 7.38 -6.21
CA ARG A 132 10.85 8.18 -6.35
C ARG A 132 11.02 9.52 -5.64
N VAL A 133 10.82 10.63 -6.37
CA VAL A 133 10.79 11.98 -5.80
C VAL A 133 9.35 12.37 -5.49
N LEU A 134 9.04 12.51 -4.22
CA LEU A 134 7.70 12.70 -3.68
C LEU A 134 7.63 13.96 -2.80
N SER A 135 6.47 14.28 -2.24
CA SER A 135 6.30 15.38 -1.29
C SER A 135 5.24 15.08 -0.23
N GLU A 136 5.43 15.64 0.97
CA GLU A 136 4.39 15.66 2.00
C GLU A 136 3.24 16.59 1.62
N THR A 137 2.07 16.36 2.20
CA THR A 137 0.91 17.26 2.11
C THR A 137 1.29 18.66 2.59
N GLY A 138 0.88 19.69 1.85
CA GLY A 138 1.21 21.08 2.13
C GLY A 138 2.37 21.63 1.29
N CYS A 139 3.25 20.79 0.74
CA CYS A 139 4.23 21.23 -0.25
C CYS A 139 3.51 21.70 -1.51
N SER A 140 3.75 22.93 -1.93
CA SER A 140 3.09 23.51 -3.10
C SER A 140 3.92 24.62 -3.75
N GLY A 141 3.62 24.94 -5.00
CA GLY A 141 4.26 26.02 -5.74
C GLY A 141 5.40 25.57 -6.63
N SER A 142 6.16 26.53 -7.14
CA SER A 142 7.16 26.34 -8.22
C SER A 142 8.61 26.35 -7.75
N ARG A 143 8.88 26.22 -6.47
CA ARG A 143 10.25 26.33 -5.91
C ARG A 143 10.80 25.00 -5.40
N TYR A 144 10.45 23.90 -6.06
CA TYR A 144 10.97 22.56 -5.78
C TYR A 144 11.77 22.05 -6.97
N TYR A 145 13.00 21.62 -6.72
CA TYR A 145 13.99 21.27 -7.73
C TYR A 145 14.66 19.93 -7.40
N LEU A 146 15.15 19.23 -8.42
CA LEU A 146 15.95 18.02 -8.23
C LEU A 146 17.30 18.31 -7.60
N ALA A 147 17.96 19.38 -8.05
CA ALA A 147 19.29 19.69 -7.55
C ALA A 147 19.72 21.13 -7.78
N ARG A 148 20.78 21.50 -7.05
CA ARG A 148 21.60 22.68 -7.31
C ARG A 148 23.08 22.39 -7.03
N PRO A 149 24.04 22.95 -7.79
CA PRO A 149 25.45 22.62 -7.65
C PRO A 149 26.11 23.40 -6.51
N TRP A 150 26.45 22.73 -5.41
CA TRP A 150 27.27 23.35 -4.36
C TRP A 150 28.73 23.57 -4.81
N GLY A 151 29.24 22.71 -5.71
CA GLY A 151 30.52 22.90 -6.42
C GLY A 151 30.30 22.99 -7.93
N ALA A 152 31.23 23.66 -8.63
CA ALA A 152 31.13 23.86 -10.09
C ALA A 152 31.02 22.55 -10.88
N ASP A 153 31.71 21.50 -10.42
CA ASP A 153 31.78 20.19 -11.06
C ASP A 153 30.80 19.16 -10.47
N ALA A 154 29.79 19.64 -9.76
CA ALA A 154 28.77 18.79 -9.13
C ALA A 154 28.22 17.71 -10.07
N TYR A 155 28.14 16.46 -9.60
CA TYR A 155 27.76 15.31 -10.44
C TYR A 155 26.59 14.55 -9.85
N ILE A 156 25.50 14.42 -10.62
CA ILE A 156 24.30 13.64 -10.29
C ILE A 156 23.83 12.87 -11.52
N THR A 157 23.30 11.67 -11.29
CA THR A 157 22.62 10.91 -12.33
C THR A 157 21.32 10.32 -11.79
N TRP A 158 20.23 10.53 -12.51
CA TRP A 158 18.92 9.94 -12.26
C TRP A 158 18.63 8.88 -13.30
N ILE A 159 18.40 7.62 -12.89
CA ILE A 159 18.16 6.50 -13.80
C ILE A 159 16.85 5.83 -13.42
N ASP A 160 15.91 5.71 -14.37
CA ASP A 160 14.59 5.10 -14.16
C ASP A 160 13.81 5.67 -12.96
N CYS A 161 13.99 6.96 -12.67
CA CYS A 161 13.40 7.60 -11.50
C CYS A 161 12.01 8.18 -11.79
N TYR A 162 11.12 8.03 -10.82
CA TYR A 162 9.82 8.71 -10.84
C TYR A 162 9.94 10.14 -10.35
N MET A 163 9.49 11.10 -11.17
CA MET A 163 9.50 12.52 -10.88
C MET A 163 8.10 13.01 -10.53
N GLY A 164 7.85 13.17 -9.23
CA GLY A 164 6.54 13.50 -8.69
C GLY A 164 5.99 14.85 -9.12
N LYS A 165 4.69 15.03 -8.93
CA LYS A 165 3.90 16.22 -9.31
C LYS A 165 4.43 17.53 -8.70
N ILE A 166 5.10 17.47 -7.56
CA ILE A 166 5.72 18.63 -6.93
C ILE A 166 6.74 19.31 -7.84
N LEU A 167 7.35 18.57 -8.76
CA LEU A 167 8.30 19.07 -9.75
C LEU A 167 7.63 19.59 -11.04
N ARG A 168 6.30 19.48 -11.18
CA ARG A 168 5.57 19.82 -12.42
C ARG A 168 5.81 21.25 -12.91
N ALA A 169 5.95 22.19 -12.01
CA ALA A 169 6.23 23.58 -12.36
C ALA A 169 7.64 23.78 -12.95
N ASN A 170 8.55 22.83 -12.72
CA ASN A 170 9.95 22.89 -13.14
C ASN A 170 10.35 21.77 -14.11
N THR A 171 9.40 21.19 -14.82
CA THR A 171 9.67 20.12 -15.81
C THR A 171 10.66 20.56 -16.88
N ALA A 172 10.62 21.82 -17.28
CA ALA A 172 11.54 22.40 -18.28
C ALA A 172 12.96 22.57 -17.75
N ASN A 173 13.13 22.90 -16.48
CA ASN A 173 14.45 23.03 -15.84
C ASN A 173 14.34 22.65 -14.35
N PRO A 174 14.59 21.39 -13.99
CA PRO A 174 14.48 20.93 -12.61
C PRO A 174 15.73 21.22 -11.77
N TYR A 175 16.65 22.02 -12.29
CA TYR A 175 17.91 22.38 -11.65
C TYR A 175 18.01 23.88 -11.45
N SER A 176 18.56 24.31 -10.33
CA SER A 176 18.73 25.72 -9.97
C SER A 176 20.20 26.04 -9.71
N ASP A 177 20.60 27.27 -9.96
CA ASP A 177 21.95 27.73 -9.66
C ASP A 177 22.20 27.85 -8.14
N MET A 178 23.45 27.71 -7.72
CA MET A 178 23.83 27.82 -6.31
C MET A 178 25.22 28.51 -6.16
N SER A 179 25.30 29.51 -5.31
CA SER A 179 26.59 30.13 -4.88
C SER A 179 27.54 30.52 -6.00
N GLY A 180 26.98 30.99 -7.12
CA GLY A 180 27.79 31.39 -8.30
C GLY A 180 28.10 30.23 -9.26
N ASN A 181 27.70 28.98 -8.93
CA ASN A 181 27.82 27.83 -9.81
C ASN A 181 26.53 27.66 -10.62
N PRO A 182 26.56 27.82 -11.94
CA PRO A 182 25.39 27.61 -12.78
C PRO A 182 25.08 26.13 -12.93
N ALA A 183 23.81 25.74 -12.76
CA ALA A 183 23.36 24.36 -12.97
C ALA A 183 23.65 23.85 -14.38
N ALA A 184 23.62 24.73 -15.38
CA ALA A 184 23.97 24.40 -16.76
C ALA A 184 25.43 23.94 -16.94
N GLY A 185 26.35 24.35 -16.05
CA GLY A 185 27.75 23.93 -16.03
C GLY A 185 28.01 22.61 -15.32
N ALA A 186 27.14 22.24 -14.38
CA ALA A 186 27.28 21.03 -13.57
C ALA A 186 27.01 19.74 -14.37
N ARG A 187 27.49 18.60 -13.89
CA ARG A 187 27.32 17.28 -14.51
C ARG A 187 26.03 16.60 -14.04
N PHE A 188 24.88 17.17 -14.41
CA PHE A 188 23.57 16.65 -14.08
C PHE A 188 22.96 15.90 -15.26
N PHE A 189 22.66 14.62 -15.06
CA PHE A 189 22.24 13.72 -16.11
C PHE A 189 21.01 12.89 -15.70
N GLU A 190 20.27 12.43 -16.71
CA GLU A 190 19.10 11.58 -16.54
C GLU A 190 19.09 10.46 -17.59
N PHE A 191 18.39 9.35 -17.26
CA PHE A 191 18.06 8.29 -18.20
C PHE A 191 16.79 7.59 -17.74
N GLY A 192 15.82 7.39 -18.64
CA GLY A 192 14.61 6.62 -18.36
C GLY A 192 13.70 7.19 -17.27
N SER A 193 13.95 8.43 -16.81
CA SER A 193 13.08 9.07 -15.80
C SER A 193 11.69 9.33 -16.38
N PHE A 194 10.67 9.35 -15.51
CA PHE A 194 9.27 9.44 -15.89
C PHE A 194 8.43 10.14 -14.80
N GLY A 195 7.14 10.31 -15.05
CA GLY A 195 6.20 10.89 -14.10
C GLY A 195 5.81 12.35 -14.39
N PRO A 196 4.87 12.92 -13.62
CA PRO A 196 4.29 14.24 -13.91
C PRO A 196 5.26 15.42 -13.77
N GLY A 197 6.38 15.22 -13.07
CA GLY A 197 7.47 16.19 -12.94
C GLY A 197 8.57 16.05 -14.00
N TYR A 198 8.36 15.21 -15.02
CA TYR A 198 9.34 14.92 -16.07
C TYR A 198 8.92 15.45 -17.43
N ALA A 199 9.88 15.93 -18.20
CA ALA A 199 9.73 16.20 -19.64
C ALA A 199 11.11 16.18 -20.30
N ILE A 200 11.24 15.56 -21.48
CA ILE A 200 12.49 15.57 -22.24
C ILE A 200 12.73 16.96 -22.83
N ASN A 201 13.88 17.53 -22.53
CA ASN A 201 14.30 18.82 -23.08
C ASN A 201 15.81 19.05 -22.89
N VAL A 202 16.33 20.15 -23.43
CA VAL A 202 17.78 20.46 -23.45
C VAL A 202 18.41 20.64 -22.06
N ASN A 203 17.62 20.99 -21.04
CA ASN A 203 18.12 21.19 -19.67
C ASN A 203 18.20 19.86 -18.91
N ARG A 204 17.54 18.82 -19.39
CA ARG A 204 17.50 17.47 -18.82
C ARG A 204 18.37 16.54 -19.63
N ARG A 205 19.68 16.71 -19.49
CA ARG A 205 20.70 16.04 -20.30
C ARG A 205 20.64 14.53 -20.11
N GLN A 206 20.44 13.79 -21.20
CA GLN A 206 20.33 12.34 -21.19
C GLN A 206 21.71 11.68 -21.39
N ILE A 207 21.96 10.60 -20.66
CA ILE A 207 23.06 9.66 -20.95
C ILE A 207 22.57 8.53 -21.83
N SER A 208 23.50 7.80 -22.45
CA SER A 208 23.17 6.58 -23.22
C SER A 208 22.80 5.42 -22.31
N SER A 209 22.08 4.42 -22.85
CA SER A 209 21.78 3.16 -22.16
C SER A 209 23.04 2.45 -21.67
N ALA A 210 24.09 2.41 -22.50
CA ALA A 210 25.37 1.82 -22.10
C ALA A 210 26.01 2.52 -20.89
N LYS A 211 25.89 3.86 -20.79
CA LYS A 211 26.38 4.60 -19.62
C LYS A 211 25.52 4.39 -18.40
N ALA A 212 24.21 4.28 -18.57
CA ALA A 212 23.29 3.97 -17.48
C ALA A 212 23.53 2.55 -16.96
N GLU A 213 23.77 1.57 -17.83
CA GLU A 213 24.12 0.19 -17.44
C GLU A 213 25.42 0.15 -16.64
N GLU A 214 26.47 0.84 -17.07
CA GLU A 214 27.70 0.98 -16.32
C GLU A 214 27.48 1.50 -14.91
N MET A 215 26.60 2.49 -14.76
CA MET A 215 26.31 3.13 -13.45
C MET A 215 25.40 2.31 -12.54
N THR A 216 24.76 1.25 -13.01
CA THR A 216 23.89 0.37 -12.20
C THR A 216 24.59 -0.91 -11.76
N THR A 217 25.87 -1.07 -12.04
CA THR A 217 26.65 -2.24 -11.69
C THR A 217 27.49 -2.02 -10.42
N THR A 218 28.01 -3.12 -9.85
CA THR A 218 28.96 -3.06 -8.73
C THR A 218 30.24 -2.30 -9.08
N GLY A 219 30.57 -2.18 -10.35
CA GLY A 219 31.69 -1.35 -10.86
C GLY A 219 31.58 0.13 -10.48
N TYR A 220 30.37 0.66 -10.35
CA TYR A 220 30.16 2.03 -9.86
C TYR A 220 30.67 2.21 -8.43
N LEU A 221 30.31 1.31 -7.54
CA LEU A 221 30.72 1.37 -6.12
C LEU A 221 32.17 0.93 -5.91
N GLY A 222 32.69 0.02 -6.73
CA GLY A 222 33.98 -0.63 -6.54
C GLY A 222 33.96 -1.75 -5.50
N TRP A 223 32.78 -2.15 -5.03
CA TRP A 223 32.57 -3.25 -4.10
C TRP A 223 31.15 -3.83 -4.29
N ASP A 224 30.92 -5.04 -3.81
CA ASP A 224 29.64 -5.72 -3.90
C ASP A 224 28.83 -5.54 -2.61
N PRO A 225 27.76 -4.73 -2.59
CA PRO A 225 26.93 -4.53 -1.41
C PRO A 225 26.19 -5.80 -0.96
N TYR A 226 25.98 -6.77 -1.84
CA TYR A 226 25.39 -8.07 -1.48
C TYR A 226 26.28 -8.91 -0.59
N THR A 227 27.57 -8.94 -0.88
CA THR A 227 28.53 -9.65 -0.06
C THR A 227 28.54 -9.12 1.36
N ILE A 228 28.46 -7.82 1.53
CA ILE A 228 28.38 -7.20 2.87
C ILE A 228 27.08 -7.57 3.56
N VAL A 229 25.94 -7.49 2.91
CA VAL A 229 24.65 -7.89 3.48
C VAL A 229 24.65 -9.35 3.89
N ALA A 230 25.20 -10.23 3.06
CA ALA A 230 25.33 -11.65 3.37
C ALA A 230 26.19 -11.90 4.63
N MET A 231 27.20 -11.09 4.87
CA MET A 231 28.09 -11.20 6.03
C MET A 231 27.49 -10.66 7.32
N ILE A 232 26.64 -9.64 7.27
CA ILE A 232 26.09 -8.94 8.44
C ILE A 232 24.83 -9.63 8.95
N GLY A 233 24.04 -10.18 8.10
CA GLY A 233 22.77 -10.77 8.49
C GLY A 233 22.47 -12.01 7.71
N GLY A 234 23.06 -13.15 8.03
CA GLY A 234 22.73 -14.44 7.39
C GLY A 234 21.23 -14.76 7.31
N ARG A 235 20.36 -13.87 7.80
CA ARG A 235 18.92 -13.93 7.68
C ARG A 235 18.37 -13.17 6.46
N TYR A 236 19.16 -12.28 5.84
CA TYR A 236 18.67 -11.34 4.80
C TYR A 236 19.13 -11.65 3.39
N VAL A 237 20.00 -12.64 3.23
CA VAL A 237 20.53 -13.03 1.93
C VAL A 237 19.43 -13.30 0.89
N GLY A 238 18.26 -13.75 1.32
CA GLY A 238 17.14 -14.02 0.41
C GLY A 238 16.34 -12.81 -0.03
N THR A 239 16.26 -11.75 0.79
CA THR A 239 15.40 -10.57 0.52
C THR A 239 16.13 -9.39 -0.10
N VAL A 240 17.42 -9.27 0.17
CA VAL A 240 18.25 -8.20 -0.41
C VAL A 240 18.77 -8.57 -1.81
N ASN A 241 18.79 -9.84 -2.15
CA ASN A 241 19.20 -10.36 -3.46
C ASN A 241 18.37 -9.89 -4.66
N THR A 242 17.29 -9.19 -4.44
CA THR A 242 16.42 -8.74 -5.52
C THR A 242 16.70 -7.30 -5.99
N GLY A 243 17.66 -6.61 -5.35
CA GLY A 243 17.79 -5.17 -5.53
C GLY A 243 18.69 -4.72 -6.67
N ILE A 244 19.76 -5.44 -7.00
CA ILE A 244 20.60 -5.10 -8.15
C ILE A 244 20.41 -6.21 -9.17
N GLU A 245 19.55 -6.01 -10.13
CA GLU A 245 19.60 -6.80 -11.34
C GLU A 245 20.97 -6.53 -11.96
N ASN A 246 21.78 -7.59 -12.12
CA ASN A 246 23.13 -7.51 -12.71
C ASN A 246 23.11 -7.07 -14.20
N LYS A 247 21.96 -6.67 -14.71
CA LYS A 247 21.78 -6.15 -16.05
C LYS A 247 20.80 -5.02 -16.05
N PHE A 248 21.25 -3.87 -16.49
CA PHE A 248 20.37 -2.81 -16.96
C PHE A 248 19.58 -3.34 -18.16
N VAL A 249 18.28 -3.36 -18.04
CA VAL A 249 17.39 -3.62 -19.17
C VAL A 249 16.87 -2.26 -19.63
N GLU A 250 17.24 -1.84 -20.82
CA GLU A 250 16.64 -0.67 -21.43
C GLU A 250 15.13 -0.91 -21.51
N LYS A 251 14.37 -0.14 -20.75
CA LYS A 251 12.92 -0.16 -20.90
C LYS A 251 12.61 0.48 -22.25
N GLU A 252 11.95 -0.26 -23.13
CA GLU A 252 11.24 0.39 -24.23
C GLU A 252 10.39 1.51 -23.61
N TYR A 253 10.68 2.72 -24.04
CA TYR A 253 9.99 3.91 -23.59
C TYR A 253 8.56 3.85 -24.12
N VAL A 254 7.66 3.28 -23.32
CA VAL A 254 6.23 3.50 -23.54
C VAL A 254 5.96 4.89 -23.00
N SER A 255 6.08 5.86 -23.88
CA SER A 255 5.78 7.25 -23.60
C SER A 255 4.34 7.36 -23.09
N ASP A 256 4.18 8.11 -22.01
CA ASP A 256 2.95 8.82 -21.64
C ASP A 256 1.79 8.03 -21.01
N THR A 257 2.03 6.97 -20.26
CA THR A 257 0.93 6.28 -19.59
C THR A 257 0.92 6.39 -18.07
N TYR A 258 1.57 7.41 -17.52
CA TYR A 258 1.39 7.77 -16.12
C TYR A 258 0.22 8.73 -15.96
N SER A 259 -0.98 8.24 -16.11
CA SER A 259 -2.17 9.03 -15.82
C SER A 259 -2.94 8.45 -14.66
N GLY A 260 -3.12 9.25 -13.66
CA GLY A 260 -4.24 9.16 -12.72
C GLY A 260 -4.26 8.02 -11.71
N MET A 261 -3.51 6.96 -11.89
CA MET A 261 -3.53 5.81 -10.97
C MET A 261 -2.44 5.82 -9.91
N GLU A 262 -1.43 6.60 -10.10
CA GLU A 262 -0.54 6.92 -9.00
C GLU A 262 -1.23 7.98 -8.21
N GLY A 263 -1.62 7.63 -7.01
CA GLY A 263 -2.27 8.51 -6.08
C GLY A 263 -1.63 9.86 -6.10
N ASP A 264 -2.42 10.81 -5.76
CA ASP A 264 -1.91 12.14 -5.61
C ASP A 264 -0.52 12.06 -4.96
N ASP A 265 0.41 12.82 -5.46
CA ASP A 265 1.72 13.02 -4.84
C ASP A 265 1.58 13.70 -3.47
N THR A 266 0.46 13.56 -2.79
CA THR A 266 0.23 14.06 -1.44
C THR A 266 1.09 13.30 -0.45
N GLY A 267 2.08 12.70 -0.98
CA GLY A 267 3.19 12.24 -0.25
C GLY A 267 3.08 10.81 0.09
N LEU A 268 3.91 10.07 0.16
CA LEU A 268 3.98 8.84 0.91
C LEU A 268 3.36 7.66 0.20
N ASP A 269 4.04 7.14 -0.77
CA ASP A 269 3.98 5.71 -1.06
C ASP A 269 2.58 5.11 -1.17
N LYS A 270 1.60 5.95 -1.39
CA LYS A 270 0.20 5.56 -1.30
C LYS A 270 -0.12 4.31 -2.11
N TYR A 271 0.64 3.98 -3.11
CA TYR A 271 0.39 2.81 -3.94
C TYR A 271 1.69 2.08 -4.33
N VAL A 272 2.48 1.70 -3.34
CA VAL A 272 3.67 0.88 -3.54
C VAL A 272 3.34 -0.58 -3.32
N LEU A 273 3.45 -1.38 -4.37
CA LEU A 273 3.25 -2.82 -4.28
C LEU A 273 4.44 -3.49 -3.57
N GLU A 274 4.13 -4.26 -2.57
CA GLU A 274 5.08 -5.08 -1.81
C GLU A 274 4.61 -6.54 -1.72
N GLY A 275 5.46 -7.40 -1.22
CA GLY A 275 5.09 -8.76 -0.89
C GLY A 275 4.88 -9.69 -2.08
N TYR A 276 4.00 -10.67 -1.92
CA TYR A 276 3.85 -11.74 -2.92
C TYR A 276 3.25 -11.27 -4.24
N ALA A 277 2.35 -10.31 -4.26
CA ALA A 277 1.84 -9.77 -5.52
C ALA A 277 2.93 -9.03 -6.31
N GLN A 278 3.91 -8.41 -5.63
CA GLN A 278 5.10 -7.85 -6.27
C GLN A 278 5.95 -8.96 -6.90
N SER A 279 6.16 -10.07 -6.17
CA SER A 279 6.88 -11.25 -6.71
C SER A 279 6.17 -11.83 -7.92
N GLY A 280 4.83 -11.81 -7.95
CA GLY A 280 3.99 -12.16 -9.08
C GLY A 280 3.96 -11.12 -10.21
N LYS A 281 4.62 -9.98 -10.04
CA LYS A 281 4.64 -8.86 -11.01
C LYS A 281 3.25 -8.32 -11.33
N THR A 282 2.40 -8.18 -10.31
CA THR A 282 1.05 -7.65 -10.47
C THR A 282 1.09 -6.20 -10.96
N THR A 283 0.39 -5.92 -12.05
CA THR A 283 0.30 -4.60 -12.69
C THR A 283 -1.14 -4.16 -12.92
N GLY A 284 -2.11 -5.06 -12.69
CA GLY A 284 -3.52 -4.82 -12.99
C GLY A 284 -3.71 -4.44 -14.46
N GLY A 285 -4.59 -3.48 -14.73
CA GLY A 285 -4.83 -2.91 -16.05
C GLY A 285 -3.69 -2.05 -16.59
N GLY A 286 -2.63 -1.87 -15.81
CA GLY A 286 -1.55 -0.95 -16.14
C GLY A 286 -1.93 0.51 -15.91
N LEU A 287 -1.10 1.39 -16.43
CA LEU A 287 -1.27 2.84 -16.31
C LEU A 287 -1.93 3.36 -17.61
N LEU A 288 -3.25 3.40 -17.62
CA LEU A 288 -4.03 3.89 -18.75
C LEU A 288 -4.46 5.35 -18.54
N MET A 289 -4.37 6.14 -19.61
CA MET A 289 -4.93 7.50 -19.61
C MET A 289 -6.48 7.43 -19.60
N GLU A 290 -7.12 8.38 -18.97
CA GLU A 290 -8.59 8.51 -18.97
C GLU A 290 -9.18 8.59 -20.40
N SER A 291 -8.40 9.07 -21.35
CA SER A 291 -8.78 9.10 -22.78
C SER A 291 -8.63 7.76 -23.50
N SER A 292 -8.08 6.74 -22.85
CA SER A 292 -7.94 5.41 -23.45
C SER A 292 -9.30 4.73 -23.60
N LYS A 293 -9.50 4.03 -24.70
CA LYS A 293 -10.71 3.21 -24.91
C LYS A 293 -10.84 2.02 -23.94
N ASP A 294 -9.78 1.68 -23.24
CA ASP A 294 -9.72 0.60 -22.26
C ASP A 294 -9.74 1.14 -20.82
N TYR A 295 -9.98 2.45 -20.67
CA TYR A 295 -10.27 3.11 -19.40
C TYR A 295 -11.78 3.36 -19.32
N TYR A 296 -12.42 2.75 -18.35
CA TYR A 296 -13.86 2.78 -18.12
C TYR A 296 -14.16 3.56 -16.84
N THR A 297 -15.29 4.24 -16.83
CA THR A 297 -15.84 4.89 -15.62
C THR A 297 -17.22 4.35 -15.34
N ALA A 298 -17.58 4.24 -14.07
CA ALA A 298 -18.91 3.82 -13.66
C ALA A 298 -19.39 4.66 -12.45
N GLY A 299 -20.56 5.25 -12.58
CA GLY A 299 -21.26 5.98 -11.52
C GLY A 299 -22.59 5.33 -11.12
N SER A 300 -22.93 4.17 -11.70
CA SER A 300 -24.09 3.35 -11.35
C SER A 300 -23.78 1.85 -11.42
N ALA A 301 -24.65 1.03 -10.87
CA ALA A 301 -24.54 -0.43 -10.92
C ALA A 301 -24.56 -0.95 -12.36
N GLU A 302 -25.40 -0.41 -13.20
CA GLU A 302 -25.55 -0.81 -14.61
C GLU A 302 -24.31 -0.44 -15.40
N GLU A 303 -23.79 0.78 -15.25
CA GLU A 303 -22.53 1.21 -15.89
C GLU A 303 -21.36 0.32 -15.47
N PHE A 304 -21.29 -0.02 -14.19
CA PHE A 304 -20.28 -0.92 -13.66
C PHE A 304 -20.35 -2.31 -14.32
N LEU A 305 -21.54 -2.91 -14.37
CA LEU A 305 -21.73 -4.23 -14.96
C LEU A 305 -21.51 -4.23 -16.49
N GLN A 306 -21.90 -3.16 -17.19
CA GLN A 306 -21.62 -2.96 -18.61
C GLN A 306 -20.12 -2.82 -18.88
N ALA A 307 -19.39 -2.10 -17.99
CA ALA A 307 -17.95 -1.98 -18.07
C ALA A 307 -17.28 -3.36 -17.87
N ILE A 308 -17.64 -4.12 -16.84
CA ILE A 308 -17.13 -5.49 -16.61
C ILE A 308 -17.39 -6.39 -17.82
N GLN A 309 -18.58 -6.33 -18.41
CA GLN A 309 -18.92 -7.06 -19.62
C GLN A 309 -18.02 -6.70 -20.80
N SER A 310 -17.81 -5.39 -21.01
CA SER A 310 -16.98 -4.86 -22.09
C SER A 310 -15.51 -5.23 -21.91
N ILE A 311 -15.00 -5.14 -20.70
CA ILE A 311 -13.63 -5.53 -20.32
C ILE A 311 -13.40 -7.00 -20.59
N LYS A 312 -14.30 -7.87 -20.11
CA LYS A 312 -14.21 -9.31 -20.36
C LYS A 312 -14.25 -9.64 -21.86
N ALA A 313 -15.13 -9.02 -22.61
CA ALA A 313 -15.24 -9.22 -24.05
C ALA A 313 -14.00 -8.72 -24.80
N SER A 314 -13.36 -7.67 -24.34
CA SER A 314 -12.16 -7.12 -24.96
C SER A 314 -10.92 -7.99 -24.74
N GLY A 315 -10.79 -8.60 -23.56
CA GLY A 315 -9.61 -9.35 -23.12
C GLY A 315 -8.33 -8.52 -23.02
N ARG A 316 -8.44 -7.18 -23.07
CA ARG A 316 -7.28 -6.27 -23.00
C ARG A 316 -7.06 -5.80 -21.57
N PRO A 317 -5.82 -5.38 -21.24
CA PRO A 317 -5.57 -4.66 -20.01
C PRO A 317 -6.50 -3.46 -19.88
N SER A 318 -7.20 -3.35 -18.75
CA SER A 318 -8.27 -2.36 -18.58
C SER A 318 -8.29 -1.78 -17.16
N VAL A 319 -8.73 -0.54 -17.09
CA VAL A 319 -8.96 0.19 -15.83
C VAL A 319 -10.44 0.54 -15.74
N LEU A 320 -11.04 0.30 -14.58
CA LEU A 320 -12.40 0.68 -14.24
C LEU A 320 -12.40 1.57 -13.00
N GLU A 321 -12.72 2.83 -13.19
CA GLU A 321 -12.85 3.82 -12.12
C GLU A 321 -14.30 3.94 -11.65
N LEU A 322 -14.51 3.79 -10.35
CA LEU A 322 -15.79 4.10 -9.71
C LEU A 322 -15.85 5.59 -9.35
N THR A 323 -16.81 6.30 -9.90
CA THR A 323 -16.99 7.75 -9.72
C THR A 323 -18.03 8.09 -8.66
N SER A 324 -18.81 7.11 -8.20
CA SER A 324 -19.86 7.23 -7.19
C SER A 324 -20.04 5.90 -6.46
N ASP A 325 -20.76 5.93 -5.35
CA ASP A 325 -21.17 4.72 -4.64
C ASP A 325 -22.08 3.86 -5.51
N ILE A 326 -21.95 2.53 -5.38
CA ILE A 326 -22.66 1.55 -6.18
C ILE A 326 -23.31 0.51 -5.28
N ALA A 327 -24.64 0.36 -5.41
CA ALA A 327 -25.40 -0.70 -4.76
C ALA A 327 -25.65 -1.85 -5.75
N LEU A 328 -25.23 -3.07 -5.39
CA LEU A 328 -25.28 -4.24 -6.25
C LEU A 328 -26.24 -5.33 -5.73
N GLY A 329 -27.17 -4.99 -4.85
CA GLY A 329 -28.21 -5.90 -4.41
C GLY A 329 -29.09 -6.37 -5.57
N THR A 330 -29.63 -7.59 -5.46
CA THR A 330 -30.42 -8.20 -6.55
C THR A 330 -31.67 -7.40 -6.96
N ASN A 331 -32.17 -6.56 -6.06
CA ASN A 331 -33.34 -5.72 -6.29
C ASN A 331 -32.97 -4.25 -6.58
N GLU A 332 -31.68 -3.92 -6.58
CA GLU A 332 -31.16 -2.56 -6.79
C GLU A 332 -30.61 -2.37 -8.21
N VAL A 333 -30.16 -3.44 -8.85
CA VAL A 333 -29.63 -3.41 -10.22
C VAL A 333 -30.79 -3.45 -11.21
N GLU A 334 -30.99 -2.38 -11.96
CA GLU A 334 -31.98 -2.36 -13.03
C GLU A 334 -31.62 -3.40 -14.11
N GLY A 335 -32.57 -4.26 -14.43
CA GLY A 335 -32.33 -5.34 -15.40
C GLY A 335 -31.31 -6.38 -14.94
N PHE A 336 -31.20 -6.66 -13.65
CA PHE A 336 -30.30 -7.66 -13.04
C PHE A 336 -30.19 -8.96 -13.83
N GLU A 337 -31.30 -9.45 -14.36
CA GLU A 337 -31.39 -10.67 -15.16
C GLU A 337 -30.54 -10.62 -16.45
N ASN A 338 -30.28 -9.42 -16.99
CA ASN A 338 -29.48 -9.25 -18.20
C ASN A 338 -27.97 -9.44 -17.93
N TYR A 339 -27.57 -9.39 -16.66
CA TYR A 339 -26.17 -9.46 -16.24
C TYR A 339 -25.80 -10.79 -15.55
N LYS A 340 -26.63 -11.84 -15.68
CA LYS A 340 -26.43 -13.13 -15.00
C LYS A 340 -25.06 -13.80 -15.23
N ALA A 341 -24.38 -13.45 -16.30
CA ALA A 341 -23.04 -13.93 -16.59
C ALA A 341 -21.99 -13.34 -15.63
N PHE A 342 -22.28 -12.19 -15.02
CA PHE A 342 -21.35 -11.42 -14.18
C PHE A 342 -21.83 -11.29 -12.73
N ILE A 343 -23.13 -11.34 -12.50
CA ILE A 343 -23.73 -11.19 -11.18
C ILE A 343 -24.87 -12.18 -10.97
N THR A 344 -24.94 -12.77 -9.78
CA THR A 344 -26.02 -13.72 -9.43
C THR A 344 -26.54 -13.43 -8.03
N ALA A 345 -27.77 -13.85 -7.74
CA ALA A 345 -28.30 -13.78 -6.38
C ALA A 345 -27.47 -14.72 -5.47
N HIS A 346 -27.00 -14.20 -4.35
CA HIS A 346 -26.31 -15.00 -3.36
C HIS A 346 -27.30 -15.55 -2.34
N LYS A 347 -27.78 -16.75 -2.56
CA LYS A 347 -28.77 -17.41 -1.71
C LYS A 347 -28.35 -18.84 -1.38
N LEU A 348 -27.83 -19.07 -0.21
CA LEU A 348 -27.72 -20.39 0.42
C LEU A 348 -28.86 -20.61 1.42
N ALA A 349 -29.30 -19.54 2.07
CA ALA A 349 -30.45 -19.53 2.97
C ALA A 349 -31.35 -18.30 2.70
N PRO A 350 -32.63 -18.33 3.08
CA PRO A 350 -33.49 -17.16 3.01
C PRO A 350 -32.91 -15.98 3.81
N LEU A 351 -33.04 -14.78 3.26
CA LEU A 351 -32.72 -13.55 3.99
C LEU A 351 -33.77 -13.36 5.10
N THR A 352 -33.32 -12.97 6.26
CA THR A 352 -34.17 -12.79 7.45
C THR A 352 -34.37 -11.32 7.80
N HIS A 353 -33.49 -10.46 7.34
CA HIS A 353 -33.46 -9.06 7.71
C HIS A 353 -34.22 -8.16 6.77
N PRO A 354 -35.06 -7.22 7.24
CA PRO A 354 -35.91 -6.37 6.42
C PRO A 354 -35.13 -5.61 5.32
N THR A 355 -33.96 -5.05 5.68
CA THR A 355 -33.14 -4.30 4.72
C THR A 355 -32.63 -5.21 3.60
N LEU A 356 -32.03 -6.36 3.95
CA LEU A 356 -31.52 -7.31 2.94
C LEU A 356 -32.62 -8.01 2.14
N ILE A 357 -33.81 -8.20 2.71
CA ILE A 357 -34.98 -8.64 1.98
C ILE A 357 -35.36 -7.61 0.91
N GLN A 358 -35.28 -6.32 1.23
CA GLN A 358 -35.58 -5.24 0.31
C GLN A 358 -34.53 -5.10 -0.80
N THR A 359 -33.26 -5.05 -0.46
CA THR A 359 -32.16 -4.85 -1.42
C THR A 359 -31.74 -6.12 -2.14
N GLY A 360 -31.80 -7.25 -1.45
CA GLY A 360 -31.18 -8.51 -1.85
C GLY A 360 -29.67 -8.46 -1.67
N VAL A 361 -29.05 -9.63 -1.75
CA VAL A 361 -27.59 -9.77 -1.76
C VAL A 361 -27.17 -10.49 -3.03
N SER A 362 -26.15 -9.98 -3.69
CA SER A 362 -25.62 -10.55 -4.92
C SER A 362 -24.19 -11.10 -4.74
N MET A 363 -23.75 -11.83 -5.74
CA MET A 363 -22.36 -12.24 -5.94
C MET A 363 -21.90 -11.74 -7.31
N LEU A 364 -20.97 -10.81 -7.32
CA LEU A 364 -20.24 -10.36 -8.51
C LEU A 364 -19.15 -11.38 -8.86
N LYS A 365 -19.12 -11.83 -10.11
CA LYS A 365 -18.16 -12.82 -10.61
C LYS A 365 -17.10 -12.15 -11.49
N LEU A 366 -15.89 -12.04 -10.97
CA LEU A 366 -14.71 -11.74 -11.77
C LEU A 366 -14.08 -13.07 -12.20
N GLN A 367 -14.70 -13.71 -13.19
CA GLN A 367 -14.32 -15.04 -13.64
C GLN A 367 -13.55 -15.01 -14.95
N ASP A 368 -12.40 -15.73 -15.00
CA ASP A 368 -11.53 -15.83 -16.18
C ASP A 368 -11.18 -14.46 -16.76
N MET A 369 -10.85 -13.52 -15.88
CA MET A 369 -10.44 -12.15 -16.21
C MET A 369 -8.97 -11.93 -15.83
N SER A 370 -8.30 -11.07 -16.55
CA SER A 370 -6.91 -10.72 -16.24
C SER A 370 -6.57 -9.30 -16.64
N ASN A 371 -5.50 -8.79 -16.04
CA ASN A 371 -4.99 -7.45 -16.32
C ASN A 371 -6.04 -6.35 -16.09
N LEU A 372 -6.67 -6.36 -14.91
CA LEU A 372 -7.75 -5.46 -14.54
C LEU A 372 -7.39 -4.66 -13.29
N THR A 373 -7.64 -3.36 -13.32
CA THR A 373 -7.68 -2.52 -12.12
C THR A 373 -9.08 -1.97 -11.92
N ILE A 374 -9.64 -2.19 -10.73
CA ILE A 374 -10.90 -1.57 -10.28
C ILE A 374 -10.53 -0.63 -9.12
N TYR A 375 -10.85 0.64 -9.24
CA TYR A 375 -10.47 1.61 -8.21
C TYR A 375 -11.44 2.79 -8.14
N SER A 376 -11.31 3.59 -7.09
CA SER A 376 -11.96 4.90 -7.00
C SER A 376 -10.94 5.98 -6.64
N LYS A 377 -11.01 7.14 -7.26
CA LYS A 377 -10.20 8.31 -6.84
C LYS A 377 -10.62 8.86 -5.49
N ASN A 378 -11.90 8.79 -5.19
CA ASN A 378 -12.53 9.48 -4.08
C ASN A 378 -12.97 8.54 -2.94
N GLY A 379 -12.74 7.22 -3.07
CA GLY A 379 -13.17 6.26 -2.07
C GLY A 379 -14.66 5.89 -2.19
N ALA A 380 -15.10 5.50 -3.40
CA ALA A 380 -16.49 5.06 -3.60
C ALA A 380 -16.80 3.78 -2.81
N LYS A 381 -18.05 3.66 -2.38
CA LYS A 381 -18.56 2.50 -1.63
C LYS A 381 -19.28 1.52 -2.55
N ILE A 382 -19.08 0.22 -2.31
CA ILE A 382 -19.86 -0.88 -2.90
C ILE A 382 -20.65 -1.56 -1.79
N THR A 383 -21.96 -1.71 -1.98
CA THR A 383 -22.85 -2.36 -1.01
C THR A 383 -23.59 -3.56 -1.60
N HIS A 384 -24.09 -4.42 -0.71
CA HIS A 384 -24.99 -5.55 -0.98
C HIS A 384 -24.45 -6.59 -1.96
N THR A 385 -23.13 -6.76 -2.05
CA THR A 385 -22.51 -7.76 -2.93
C THR A 385 -21.27 -8.42 -2.33
N CYS A 386 -21.10 -9.69 -2.64
CA CYS A 386 -19.83 -10.42 -2.49
C CYS A 386 -19.09 -10.41 -3.83
N ILE A 387 -17.75 -10.52 -3.81
CA ILE A 387 -16.94 -10.61 -5.03
C ILE A 387 -16.25 -11.99 -5.08
N ASP A 388 -16.54 -12.76 -6.11
CA ASP A 388 -15.88 -14.04 -6.39
C ASP A 388 -14.86 -13.85 -7.52
N ILE A 389 -13.57 -13.97 -7.18
CA ILE A 389 -12.44 -13.88 -8.11
C ILE A 389 -12.00 -15.30 -8.43
N THR A 390 -12.45 -15.82 -9.57
CA THR A 390 -12.30 -17.22 -9.97
C THR A 390 -11.51 -17.33 -11.27
N GLY A 391 -10.45 -18.16 -11.29
CA GLY A 391 -9.63 -18.40 -12.49
C GLY A 391 -9.02 -17.15 -13.09
N SER A 392 -8.82 -16.13 -12.30
CA SER A 392 -8.46 -14.77 -12.74
C SER A 392 -7.07 -14.39 -12.27
N SER A 393 -6.41 -13.47 -12.98
CA SER A 393 -5.04 -13.11 -12.61
C SER A 393 -4.69 -11.66 -12.92
N ASN A 394 -3.69 -11.15 -12.21
CA ASN A 394 -3.20 -9.80 -12.39
C ASN A 394 -4.31 -8.74 -12.21
N ILE A 395 -4.93 -8.76 -11.02
CA ILE A 395 -6.03 -7.86 -10.65
C ILE A 395 -5.61 -6.96 -9.50
N ILE A 396 -5.96 -5.68 -9.61
CA ILE A 396 -5.83 -4.69 -8.54
C ILE A 396 -7.23 -4.18 -8.17
N ILE A 397 -7.56 -4.21 -6.88
CA ILE A 397 -8.75 -3.56 -6.32
C ILE A 397 -8.25 -2.53 -5.32
N ARG A 398 -8.65 -1.25 -5.49
CA ARG A 398 -8.00 -0.16 -4.78
C ARG A 398 -8.94 0.97 -4.40
N ASN A 399 -8.76 1.47 -3.15
CA ASN A 399 -9.42 2.67 -2.64
C ASN A 399 -10.95 2.61 -2.78
N ILE A 400 -11.53 1.50 -2.35
CA ILE A 400 -12.97 1.22 -2.39
C ILE A 400 -13.41 0.80 -0.99
N GLU A 401 -14.55 1.27 -0.56
CA GLU A 401 -15.21 0.83 0.67
C GLU A 401 -16.21 -0.30 0.37
N PHE A 402 -16.30 -1.28 1.28
CA PHE A 402 -17.23 -2.42 1.19
C PHE A 402 -18.08 -2.48 2.45
N ASP A 403 -19.40 -2.47 2.30
CA ASP A 403 -20.33 -2.41 3.42
C ASP A 403 -21.63 -3.18 3.12
N GLU A 404 -22.43 -3.37 4.17
CA GLU A 404 -23.84 -3.79 4.12
C GLU A 404 -24.10 -5.20 3.56
N ILE A 405 -23.27 -6.19 3.92
CA ILE A 405 -23.55 -7.62 3.68
C ILE A 405 -23.63 -8.43 4.98
N TRP A 406 -24.21 -7.88 6.03
CA TRP A 406 -24.30 -8.57 7.30
C TRP A 406 -25.74 -8.87 7.70
N GLU A 407 -25.98 -10.09 8.20
CA GLU A 407 -27.10 -10.48 9.06
C GLU A 407 -26.65 -11.59 10.01
N TRP A 408 -27.36 -11.84 11.06
CA TRP A 408 -27.15 -13.05 11.82
C TRP A 408 -27.88 -14.23 11.19
N ASP A 409 -27.37 -15.45 11.43
CA ASP A 409 -28.12 -16.67 11.13
C ASP A 409 -29.18 -16.89 12.21
N ASP A 410 -30.22 -16.11 12.18
CA ASP A 410 -31.29 -16.15 13.14
C ASP A 410 -32.10 -17.46 13.12
N ALA A 411 -32.00 -18.24 12.06
CA ALA A 411 -32.71 -19.51 11.94
C ALA A 411 -32.07 -20.65 12.77
N THR A 412 -30.82 -20.48 13.23
CA THR A 412 -30.05 -21.54 13.90
C THR A 412 -29.55 -21.15 15.29
N GLU A 413 -30.03 -20.05 15.86
CA GLU A 413 -29.51 -19.50 17.10
C GLU A 413 -27.99 -19.24 17.05
N GLY A 414 -27.47 -18.91 15.88
CA GLY A 414 -26.05 -18.66 15.64
C GLY A 414 -25.14 -19.90 15.66
N ALA A 415 -25.71 -21.10 15.57
CA ALA A 415 -24.94 -22.33 15.67
C ALA A 415 -23.96 -22.54 14.50
N TYR A 416 -24.24 -21.99 13.31
CA TYR A 416 -23.35 -21.99 12.15
C TYR A 416 -23.75 -20.94 11.12
N ASP A 417 -22.80 -20.62 10.21
CA ASP A 417 -23.00 -19.62 9.16
C ASP A 417 -23.64 -20.28 7.93
N ARG A 418 -24.87 -19.93 7.61
CA ARG A 418 -25.63 -20.57 6.52
C ARG A 418 -25.39 -19.93 5.15
N ASN A 419 -25.10 -18.63 5.12
CA ASN A 419 -24.94 -17.89 3.87
C ASN A 419 -23.50 -17.79 3.38
N ASP A 420 -22.50 -17.92 4.24
CA ASP A 420 -21.06 -17.89 3.89
C ASP A 420 -20.68 -16.67 3.02
N TRP A 421 -21.12 -15.46 3.45
CA TRP A 421 -20.85 -14.23 2.72
C TRP A 421 -19.53 -13.60 3.15
N ASP A 422 -18.53 -13.73 2.30
CA ASP A 422 -17.30 -12.98 2.36
C ASP A 422 -17.38 -11.77 1.40
N TYR A 423 -16.77 -10.63 1.72
CA TYR A 423 -16.66 -9.56 0.71
C TYR A 423 -15.89 -10.00 -0.51
N MET A 424 -14.81 -10.76 -0.31
CA MET A 424 -14.03 -11.30 -1.43
C MET A 424 -13.62 -12.74 -1.19
N THR A 425 -13.84 -13.59 -2.18
CA THR A 425 -13.28 -14.93 -2.25
C THR A 425 -12.36 -15.03 -3.47
N ILE A 426 -11.09 -15.40 -3.24
CA ILE A 426 -10.05 -15.59 -4.27
C ILE A 426 -9.81 -17.09 -4.40
N GLU A 427 -10.23 -17.68 -5.50
CA GLU A 427 -10.21 -19.14 -5.64
C GLU A 427 -9.97 -19.66 -7.06
N LYS A 428 -9.95 -20.99 -7.20
CA LYS A 428 -9.90 -21.73 -8.48
C LYS A 428 -8.77 -21.29 -9.40
N GLY A 429 -7.56 -21.19 -8.84
CA GLY A 429 -6.36 -20.86 -9.60
C GLY A 429 -6.13 -19.38 -9.83
N SER A 430 -6.88 -18.50 -9.16
CA SER A 430 -6.63 -17.07 -9.22
C SER A 430 -5.28 -16.72 -8.61
N SER A 431 -4.58 -15.74 -9.21
CA SER A 431 -3.22 -15.39 -8.81
C SER A 431 -2.86 -13.94 -9.15
N ASN A 432 -1.82 -13.44 -8.51
CA ASN A 432 -1.32 -12.08 -8.73
C ASN A 432 -2.41 -11.03 -8.46
N ILE A 433 -2.93 -11.03 -7.24
CA ILE A 433 -4.02 -10.15 -6.81
C ILE A 433 -3.47 -9.14 -5.79
N TRP A 434 -3.78 -7.87 -5.99
CA TRP A 434 -3.45 -6.81 -5.04
C TRP A 434 -4.71 -6.06 -4.61
N ILE A 435 -5.03 -6.17 -3.32
CA ILE A 435 -6.11 -5.44 -2.67
C ILE A 435 -5.45 -4.37 -1.81
N ASP A 436 -5.75 -3.10 -2.07
CA ASP A 436 -4.94 -2.00 -1.58
C ASP A 436 -5.78 -0.78 -1.22
N HIS A 437 -5.53 -0.18 -0.05
CA HIS A 437 -6.24 1.01 0.44
C HIS A 437 -7.77 0.86 0.44
N CYS A 438 -8.28 -0.34 0.69
CA CYS A 438 -9.70 -0.62 0.79
C CYS A 438 -10.16 -0.60 2.24
N THR A 439 -11.39 -0.18 2.47
CA THR A 439 -12.05 -0.25 3.78
C THR A 439 -13.14 -1.32 3.74
N PHE A 440 -13.11 -2.24 4.69
CA PHE A 440 -14.09 -3.30 4.83
C PHE A 440 -14.80 -3.16 6.16
N TYR A 441 -16.09 -2.94 6.11
CA TYR A 441 -16.93 -2.94 7.28
C TYR A 441 -17.39 -4.36 7.64
N LYS A 442 -18.35 -4.47 8.55
CA LYS A 442 -18.81 -5.76 9.06
C LYS A 442 -19.36 -6.68 7.96
N ALA A 443 -18.76 -7.85 7.81
CA ALA A 443 -19.24 -8.93 6.93
C ALA A 443 -20.08 -9.97 7.68
N TYR A 444 -20.79 -10.78 6.95
CA TYR A 444 -21.55 -11.92 7.48
C TYR A 444 -20.62 -13.03 7.99
N ASP A 445 -19.71 -13.54 7.16
CA ASP A 445 -18.69 -14.53 7.53
C ASP A 445 -17.29 -13.89 7.56
N GLY A 446 -16.46 -14.10 6.57
CA GLY A 446 -15.13 -13.51 6.46
C GLY A 446 -15.11 -12.23 5.66
N VAL A 447 -13.94 -11.60 5.55
CA VAL A 447 -13.76 -10.43 4.71
C VAL A 447 -13.08 -10.82 3.40
N ILE A 448 -11.89 -11.41 3.48
CA ILE A 448 -11.14 -11.84 2.29
C ILE A 448 -10.63 -13.26 2.52
N ASP A 449 -11.14 -14.19 1.76
CA ASP A 449 -10.74 -15.59 1.79
C ASP A 449 -9.89 -15.96 0.57
N VAL A 450 -8.80 -16.70 0.77
CA VAL A 450 -7.94 -17.20 -0.31
C VAL A 450 -7.98 -18.73 -0.29
N LYS A 451 -8.50 -19.31 -1.38
CA LYS A 451 -8.81 -20.74 -1.48
C LYS A 451 -8.25 -21.33 -2.78
N THR A 452 -7.96 -22.62 -2.82
CA THR A 452 -7.72 -23.44 -4.01
C THR A 452 -6.82 -22.86 -5.13
N PRO A 453 -5.57 -22.45 -4.85
CA PRO A 453 -4.65 -22.05 -5.91
C PRO A 453 -4.20 -23.28 -6.73
N VAL A 454 -3.89 -23.08 -8.01
CA VAL A 454 -3.23 -24.10 -8.85
C VAL A 454 -1.71 -24.01 -8.64
N ASP A 455 -1.17 -22.82 -8.80
CA ASP A 455 0.22 -22.45 -8.51
C ASP A 455 0.26 -21.48 -7.34
N SER A 456 1.37 -20.72 -7.17
CA SER A 456 1.44 -19.69 -6.15
C SER A 456 0.36 -18.62 -6.33
N SER A 457 -0.42 -18.35 -5.28
CA SER A 457 -1.50 -17.36 -5.38
C SER A 457 -1.00 -15.91 -5.51
N ASN A 458 0.16 -15.59 -4.95
CA ASN A 458 0.77 -14.25 -5.02
C ASN A 458 -0.21 -13.12 -4.69
N VAL A 459 -0.85 -13.20 -3.53
CA VAL A 459 -1.81 -12.18 -3.07
C VAL A 459 -1.12 -11.21 -2.13
N THR A 460 -1.39 -9.93 -2.28
CA THR A 460 -1.05 -8.90 -1.29
C THR A 460 -2.32 -8.13 -0.92
N ILE A 461 -2.53 -7.96 0.39
CA ILE A 461 -3.57 -7.12 0.97
C ILE A 461 -2.83 -6.08 1.80
N SER A 462 -2.89 -4.82 1.39
CA SER A 462 -2.06 -3.77 1.99
C SER A 462 -2.82 -2.47 2.20
N TRP A 463 -2.46 -1.77 3.28
CA TRP A 463 -3.03 -0.46 3.62
C TRP A 463 -4.56 -0.48 3.73
N CYS A 464 -5.13 -1.63 4.07
CA CYS A 464 -6.57 -1.81 4.21
C CYS A 464 -7.01 -1.64 5.67
N GLU A 465 -8.25 -1.21 5.83
CA GLU A 465 -8.93 -1.13 7.12
C GLU A 465 -10.01 -2.20 7.22
N PHE A 466 -9.98 -2.98 8.30
CA PHE A 466 -10.96 -4.00 8.64
C PHE A 466 -11.68 -3.54 9.89
N LEU A 467 -12.87 -3.00 9.70
CA LEU A 467 -13.61 -2.26 10.71
C LEU A 467 -14.85 -3.04 11.19
N PRO A 468 -15.38 -2.71 12.37
CA PRO A 468 -16.70 -3.15 12.81
C PRO A 468 -17.81 -2.60 11.89
N ALA A 469 -19.06 -2.65 12.33
CA ALA A 469 -20.16 -2.02 11.61
C ALA A 469 -19.89 -0.52 11.39
N SER A 470 -20.32 0.01 10.25
CA SER A 470 -20.13 1.42 9.93
C SER A 470 -20.96 2.32 10.85
N GLU A 471 -20.33 3.34 11.40
CA GLU A 471 -21.01 4.37 12.20
C GLU A 471 -21.78 5.37 11.30
N ASP A 472 -21.38 5.48 10.03
CA ASP A 472 -21.99 6.39 9.06
C ASP A 472 -23.20 5.78 8.33
N SER A 473 -23.41 4.47 8.47
CA SER A 473 -24.53 3.76 7.86
C SER A 473 -25.61 3.43 8.89
N VAL A 474 -26.84 3.76 8.55
CA VAL A 474 -28.01 3.35 9.35
C VAL A 474 -28.36 1.87 9.24
N PHE A 475 -27.66 1.13 8.37
CA PHE A 475 -27.93 -0.28 8.06
C PHE A 475 -27.86 -1.17 9.31
N PHE A 476 -26.76 -1.12 10.06
CA PHE A 476 -26.58 -1.93 11.26
C PHE A 476 -27.61 -1.59 12.33
N ASP A 477 -27.84 -0.32 12.58
CA ASP A 477 -28.84 0.14 13.55
C ASP A 477 -30.26 -0.30 13.19
N THR A 478 -30.61 -0.23 11.91
CA THR A 478 -31.91 -0.70 11.41
C THR A 478 -32.11 -2.18 11.68
N MET A 479 -31.08 -2.98 11.45
CA MET A 479 -31.10 -4.41 11.73
C MET A 479 -31.24 -4.71 13.24
N MET A 480 -30.44 -4.07 14.05
CA MET A 480 -30.47 -4.27 15.51
C MET A 480 -31.81 -3.84 16.12
N ASN A 481 -32.38 -2.73 15.64
CA ASN A 481 -33.68 -2.25 16.07
C ASN A 481 -34.81 -3.21 15.70
N ALA A 482 -34.79 -3.78 14.47
CA ALA A 482 -35.79 -4.77 14.05
C ALA A 482 -35.78 -6.02 14.95
N MET A 483 -34.58 -6.49 15.33
CA MET A 483 -34.44 -7.62 16.25
C MET A 483 -34.93 -7.29 17.65
N LYS A 484 -34.60 -6.11 18.14
CA LYS A 484 -35.01 -5.63 19.48
C LYS A 484 -36.53 -5.45 19.57
N GLU A 485 -37.17 -4.91 18.54
CA GLU A 485 -38.61 -4.69 18.49
C GLU A 485 -39.42 -5.98 18.39
N ASN A 486 -38.85 -7.02 17.76
CA ASN A 486 -39.54 -8.27 17.50
C ASN A 486 -38.67 -9.50 17.79
N PRO A 487 -38.18 -9.69 19.03
CA PRO A 487 -37.18 -10.72 19.33
C PRO A 487 -37.65 -12.15 19.05
N ASP A 488 -38.96 -12.41 19.09
CA ASP A 488 -39.53 -13.73 18.77
C ASP A 488 -39.35 -14.15 17.31
N ASN A 489 -39.09 -13.19 16.41
CA ASN A 489 -38.79 -13.45 15.00
C ASN A 489 -37.32 -13.72 14.74
N TYR A 490 -36.45 -13.48 15.73
CA TYR A 490 -35.01 -13.57 15.61
C TYR A 490 -34.44 -14.52 16.69
N PRO A 491 -34.42 -15.83 16.46
CA PRO A 491 -34.09 -16.84 17.46
C PRO A 491 -32.71 -16.64 18.12
N TYR A 492 -31.70 -16.15 17.38
CA TYR A 492 -30.39 -15.91 17.98
C TYR A 492 -30.39 -14.70 18.91
N TYR A 493 -31.01 -13.62 18.52
CA TYR A 493 -31.16 -12.44 19.38
C TYR A 493 -31.91 -12.82 20.66
N LYS A 494 -33.03 -13.54 20.52
CA LYS A 494 -33.81 -14.05 21.66
C LYS A 494 -33.01 -14.98 22.57
N HIS A 495 -32.22 -15.88 22.00
CA HIS A 495 -31.35 -16.78 22.74
C HIS A 495 -30.36 -16.01 23.64
N LEU A 496 -29.80 -14.90 23.14
CA LEU A 496 -28.90 -14.04 23.93
C LEU A 496 -29.63 -13.27 25.02
N LEU A 497 -30.85 -12.80 24.78
CA LEU A 497 -31.71 -12.19 25.81
C LEU A 497 -32.07 -13.20 26.91
N ASP A 498 -32.50 -14.40 26.54
CA ASP A 498 -32.88 -15.47 27.47
C ASP A 498 -31.67 -15.95 28.29
N ALA A 499 -30.47 -15.79 27.80
CA ALA A 499 -29.23 -16.02 28.51
C ALA A 499 -28.88 -14.92 29.54
N GLY A 500 -29.62 -13.81 29.54
CA GLY A 500 -29.48 -12.70 30.48
C GLY A 500 -28.66 -11.51 29.97
N MET A 501 -28.32 -11.47 28.67
CA MET A 501 -27.69 -10.29 28.08
C MET A 501 -28.72 -9.16 27.90
N THR A 502 -28.27 -7.93 28.09
CA THR A 502 -29.04 -6.73 27.77
C THR A 502 -28.99 -6.43 26.26
N ASP A 503 -29.99 -5.67 25.74
CA ASP A 503 -29.96 -5.20 24.35
C ASP A 503 -28.63 -4.50 23.98
N GLN A 504 -28.08 -3.70 24.89
CA GLN A 504 -26.81 -3.01 24.65
C GLN A 504 -25.61 -3.97 24.55
N GLN A 505 -25.62 -5.02 25.37
CA GLN A 505 -24.56 -6.05 25.30
C GLN A 505 -24.65 -6.85 24.01
N ILE A 506 -25.86 -7.15 23.56
CA ILE A 506 -26.11 -7.83 22.29
C ILE A 506 -25.68 -6.94 21.12
N TYR A 507 -26.03 -5.65 21.16
CA TYR A 507 -25.58 -4.65 20.17
C TYR A 507 -24.06 -4.61 20.10
N ASN A 508 -23.36 -4.43 21.21
CA ASN A 508 -21.89 -4.35 21.26
C ASN A 508 -21.25 -5.66 20.76
N TYR A 509 -21.85 -6.82 21.08
CA TYR A 509 -21.38 -8.11 20.58
C TYR A 509 -21.55 -8.25 19.07
N ALA A 510 -22.68 -7.80 18.56
CA ALA A 510 -22.96 -7.83 17.12
C ALA A 510 -22.11 -6.82 16.34
N TYR A 511 -21.72 -5.70 16.94
CA TYR A 511 -21.04 -4.59 16.26
C TYR A 511 -19.66 -4.96 15.71
N GLY A 512 -18.85 -5.75 16.43
CA GLY A 512 -17.50 -6.13 16.04
C GLY A 512 -17.43 -7.02 14.79
N GLN A 513 -16.30 -6.98 14.08
CA GLN A 513 -16.03 -7.87 12.94
C GLN A 513 -15.81 -9.32 13.40
N LYS A 514 -16.58 -10.26 12.89
CA LYS A 514 -16.54 -11.66 13.34
C LYS A 514 -15.27 -12.37 12.87
N LYS A 515 -14.93 -12.31 11.59
CA LYS A 515 -13.82 -13.02 10.95
C LYS A 515 -13.21 -12.14 9.85
N THR A 516 -11.89 -12.27 9.59
CA THR A 516 -11.23 -11.48 8.54
C THR A 516 -10.70 -12.35 7.40
N HIS A 517 -9.61 -13.08 7.57
CA HIS A 517 -8.94 -13.78 6.46
C HIS A 517 -8.85 -15.28 6.69
N LEU A 518 -9.43 -16.06 5.80
CA LEU A 518 -9.22 -17.50 5.75
C LEU A 518 -8.24 -17.85 4.62
N LEU A 519 -7.13 -18.49 4.97
CA LEU A 519 -6.13 -18.96 4.03
C LEU A 519 -6.17 -20.49 3.97
N GLY A 520 -6.84 -21.04 2.94
CA GLY A 520 -7.11 -22.47 2.77
C GLY A 520 -8.53 -22.89 3.11
N GLN A 521 -9.16 -23.62 2.20
CA GLN A 521 -10.57 -23.99 2.26
C GLN A 521 -10.90 -24.95 3.43
N SER A 522 -10.06 -25.95 3.67
CA SER A 522 -10.26 -26.91 4.74
C SER A 522 -8.94 -27.40 5.35
N ASP A 523 -9.02 -27.99 6.53
CA ASP A 523 -7.84 -28.54 7.24
C ASP A 523 -7.27 -29.80 6.56
N THR A 524 -7.93 -30.34 5.54
CA THR A 524 -7.52 -31.52 4.79
C THR A 524 -7.14 -31.23 3.34
N ASP A 525 -7.39 -30.01 2.85
CA ASP A 525 -7.09 -29.62 1.48
C ASP A 525 -5.62 -29.24 1.32
N THR A 526 -4.79 -30.20 0.96
CA THR A 526 -3.35 -30.01 0.75
C THR A 526 -3.01 -29.19 -0.50
N SER A 527 -3.96 -28.91 -1.40
CA SER A 527 -3.73 -28.04 -2.56
C SER A 527 -3.45 -26.61 -2.12
N ALA A 528 -4.02 -26.20 -0.99
CA ALA A 528 -3.81 -24.90 -0.38
C ALA A 528 -2.36 -24.60 0.08
N LYS A 529 -1.45 -25.61 0.02
CA LYS A 529 -0.01 -25.38 0.30
C LYS A 529 0.64 -24.32 -0.60
N ASN A 530 0.06 -24.09 -1.78
CA ASN A 530 0.55 -23.10 -2.74
C ASN A 530 0.00 -21.68 -2.48
N ILE A 531 -0.80 -21.49 -1.44
CA ILE A 531 -1.23 -20.15 -1.02
C ILE A 531 -0.01 -19.35 -0.55
N THR A 532 0.16 -18.16 -1.11
CA THR A 532 1.15 -17.17 -0.72
C THR A 532 0.45 -15.83 -0.58
N VAL A 533 0.35 -15.34 0.65
CA VAL A 533 -0.36 -14.09 0.98
C VAL A 533 0.51 -13.16 1.80
N THR A 534 0.57 -11.90 1.43
CA THR A 534 1.14 -10.83 2.25
C THR A 534 0.02 -9.97 2.82
N LEU A 535 0.04 -9.77 4.14
CA LEU A 535 -0.78 -8.80 4.85
C LEU A 535 0.15 -7.71 5.39
N ALA A 536 0.06 -6.50 4.85
CA ALA A 536 1.03 -5.45 5.16
C ALA A 536 0.36 -4.10 5.40
N ASN A 537 0.79 -3.40 6.45
CA ASN A 537 0.31 -2.04 6.74
C ASN A 537 -1.22 -1.95 6.97
N ASN A 538 -1.85 -3.01 7.42
CA ASN A 538 -3.30 -3.07 7.62
C ASN A 538 -3.69 -2.67 9.04
N TYR A 539 -4.90 -2.12 9.17
CA TYR A 539 -5.54 -1.83 10.45
C TYR A 539 -6.74 -2.76 10.66
N TYR A 540 -6.74 -3.47 11.78
CA TYR A 540 -7.82 -4.35 12.20
C TYR A 540 -8.42 -3.80 13.49
N LYS A 541 -9.64 -3.27 13.41
CA LYS A 541 -10.38 -2.79 14.58
C LYS A 541 -11.44 -3.82 14.97
N ASP A 542 -11.41 -4.24 16.23
CA ASP A 542 -12.39 -5.13 16.82
C ASP A 542 -12.72 -6.40 16.01
N SER A 543 -11.69 -6.97 15.41
CA SER A 543 -11.76 -8.25 14.70
C SER A 543 -11.58 -9.42 15.68
N MET A 544 -12.53 -10.37 15.66
CA MET A 544 -12.61 -11.45 16.65
C MET A 544 -11.76 -12.66 16.27
N ASP A 545 -11.64 -12.98 14.99
CA ASP A 545 -10.96 -14.19 14.49
C ASP A 545 -10.35 -14.00 13.10
N ARG A 546 -9.48 -14.91 12.68
CA ARG A 546 -8.88 -15.03 11.35
C ARG A 546 -8.03 -13.83 10.92
N MET A 547 -7.02 -13.45 11.73
CA MET A 547 -6.08 -12.35 11.41
C MET A 547 -4.62 -12.80 11.13
N PRO A 548 -4.33 -13.72 10.16
CA PRO A 548 -5.21 -14.62 9.42
C PRO A 548 -5.40 -15.98 10.09
N ARG A 549 -6.41 -16.76 9.68
CA ARG A 549 -6.46 -18.20 9.92
C ARG A 549 -5.75 -18.92 8.79
N LEU A 550 -4.54 -19.39 9.03
CA LEU A 550 -3.72 -20.14 8.07
C LEU A 550 -3.93 -21.64 8.28
N ARG A 551 -4.51 -22.31 7.28
CA ARG A 551 -4.63 -23.77 7.27
C ARG A 551 -3.46 -24.43 6.55
N PHE A 552 -3.11 -23.90 5.36
CA PHE A 552 -1.95 -24.28 4.58
C PHE A 552 -1.36 -23.07 3.87
N GLY A 553 -0.16 -23.22 3.29
CA GLY A 553 0.48 -22.16 2.53
C GLY A 553 1.40 -21.28 3.38
N THR A 554 1.67 -20.10 2.91
CA THR A 554 2.58 -19.14 3.54
C THR A 554 1.90 -17.78 3.65
N ALA A 555 1.86 -17.25 4.86
CA ALA A 555 1.43 -15.89 5.14
C ALA A 555 2.63 -15.05 5.60
N HIS A 556 2.81 -13.88 4.99
CA HIS A 556 3.77 -12.88 5.39
C HIS A 556 3.00 -11.70 5.99
N VAL A 557 3.08 -11.51 7.31
CA VAL A 557 2.34 -10.47 8.03
C VAL A 557 3.33 -9.50 8.66
N TYR A 558 3.22 -8.21 8.33
CA TYR A 558 4.08 -7.19 8.91
C TYR A 558 3.42 -5.82 8.94
N ASN A 559 3.84 -4.99 9.89
CA ASN A 559 3.41 -3.62 10.07
C ASN A 559 1.88 -3.46 10.15
N CYS A 560 1.19 -4.44 10.75
CA CYS A 560 -0.25 -4.41 10.96
C CYS A 560 -0.58 -3.95 12.39
N ILE A 561 -1.65 -3.21 12.54
CA ILE A 561 -2.20 -2.80 13.84
C ILE A 561 -3.45 -3.63 14.10
N MET A 562 -3.51 -4.29 15.26
CA MET A 562 -4.66 -5.03 15.75
C MET A 562 -5.18 -4.35 17.02
N ASP A 563 -6.25 -3.59 16.89
CA ASP A 563 -6.91 -2.89 17.97
C ASP A 563 -8.17 -3.66 18.38
N ALA A 564 -8.15 -4.23 19.56
CA ALA A 564 -9.25 -5.04 20.11
C ALA A 564 -9.69 -4.54 21.50
N GLN A 565 -9.51 -3.25 21.78
CA GLN A 565 -9.81 -2.71 23.10
C GLN A 565 -11.31 -2.77 23.42
N ASP A 566 -12.16 -2.47 22.45
CA ASP A 566 -13.61 -2.48 22.65
C ASP A 566 -14.15 -3.90 22.74
N LEU A 567 -13.62 -4.84 21.96
CA LEU A 567 -13.91 -6.28 22.12
C LEU A 567 -13.55 -6.80 23.52
N ARG A 568 -12.41 -6.39 24.05
CA ARG A 568 -11.99 -6.78 25.39
C ARG A 568 -12.94 -6.26 26.45
N ASN A 569 -13.34 -5.00 26.34
CA ASN A 569 -14.28 -4.35 27.25
C ASN A 569 -15.64 -5.04 27.17
N MET A 570 -16.17 -5.28 25.98
CA MET A 570 -17.42 -5.99 25.72
C MET A 570 -17.38 -7.40 26.32
N ARG A 571 -16.30 -8.16 26.10
CA ARG A 571 -16.16 -9.50 26.67
C ARG A 571 -16.20 -9.51 28.19
N LEU A 572 -15.53 -8.56 28.85
CA LEU A 572 -15.54 -8.42 30.30
C LEU A 572 -16.93 -8.06 30.82
N ASP A 573 -17.64 -7.19 30.14
CA ASP A 573 -19.00 -6.79 30.49
C ASP A 573 -19.98 -7.96 30.40
N ILE A 574 -19.98 -8.72 29.31
CA ILE A 574 -20.80 -9.93 29.16
C ILE A 574 -20.43 -10.98 30.23
N GLN A 575 -19.13 -11.19 30.47
CA GLN A 575 -18.67 -12.14 31.48
C GLN A 575 -19.17 -11.79 32.88
N ASN A 576 -19.21 -10.52 33.21
CA ASN A 576 -19.71 -10.04 34.49
C ASN A 576 -21.24 -10.22 34.67
N THR A 577 -21.98 -10.18 33.54
CA THR A 577 -23.43 -10.29 33.52
C THR A 577 -23.91 -11.74 33.50
N VAL A 578 -23.40 -12.56 32.58
CA VAL A 578 -23.92 -13.91 32.31
C VAL A 578 -23.00 -15.04 32.82
N GLY A 579 -21.85 -14.68 33.38
CA GLY A 579 -20.86 -15.62 33.92
C GLY A 579 -19.87 -16.13 32.86
N SER A 580 -18.70 -16.56 33.32
CA SER A 580 -17.55 -16.88 32.48
C SER A 580 -17.76 -18.05 31.50
N ALA A 581 -18.49 -19.07 31.92
CA ALA A 581 -18.72 -20.26 31.11
C ALA A 581 -19.62 -19.95 29.90
N PHE A 582 -20.64 -19.12 30.09
CA PHE A 582 -21.56 -18.73 29.03
C PHE A 582 -20.89 -17.70 28.07
N SER A 583 -20.17 -16.72 28.61
CA SER A 583 -19.44 -15.76 27.79
C SER A 583 -18.37 -16.42 26.89
N GLN A 584 -17.70 -17.45 27.38
CA GLN A 584 -16.78 -18.26 26.57
C GLN A 584 -17.51 -18.99 25.45
N LYS A 585 -18.71 -19.50 25.67
CA LYS A 585 -19.50 -20.18 24.65
C LYS A 585 -20.03 -19.23 23.58
N ILE A 586 -20.48 -18.04 23.98
CA ILE A 586 -20.94 -16.99 23.05
C ILE A 586 -19.77 -16.48 22.19
N VAL A 587 -18.63 -16.18 22.80
CA VAL A 587 -17.45 -15.68 22.09
C VAL A 587 -16.76 -16.79 21.28
N SER A 588 -16.77 -18.04 21.74
CA SER A 588 -16.14 -19.17 21.05
C SER A 588 -16.92 -19.71 19.85
N ASN A 589 -18.22 -19.48 19.77
CA ASN A 589 -18.99 -19.80 18.57
C ASN A 589 -18.64 -18.85 17.40
N GLY A 590 -17.96 -17.73 17.69
CA GLY A 590 -17.39 -16.82 16.70
C GLY A 590 -15.86 -16.91 16.54
N ALA A 591 -15.16 -17.49 17.50
CA ALA A 591 -13.70 -17.51 17.52
C ALA A 591 -13.16 -18.91 17.63
N SER A 592 -12.62 -19.46 16.58
CA SER A 592 -11.73 -20.62 16.72
C SER A 592 -10.39 -20.12 17.28
N SER A 593 -9.98 -20.67 18.40
CA SER A 593 -8.86 -20.25 19.22
C SER A 593 -7.48 -20.57 18.65
N ASN A 594 -7.19 -20.19 17.40
CA ASN A 594 -5.87 -20.36 16.81
C ASN A 594 -5.38 -19.08 16.13
N CYS A 595 -5.10 -18.06 16.92
CA CYS A 595 -4.10 -17.06 16.53
C CYS A 595 -2.72 -17.70 16.65
N GLY A 596 -2.29 -18.41 15.64
CA GLY A 596 -0.91 -18.82 15.45
C GLY A 596 -0.15 -17.69 14.80
N ALA A 597 0.26 -16.68 15.55
CA ALA A 597 1.35 -15.81 15.14
C ALA A 597 2.65 -16.59 15.34
N HIS A 598 3.32 -16.94 14.27
CA HIS A 598 4.71 -17.34 14.24
C HIS A 598 5.51 -16.37 13.40
#